data_bc5810c79fcb2a1560d4a484deb844ce
#
_entry.id   bc5810c79fcb2a1560d4a484deb844ce
#
_cell.length_a   1.000
_cell.length_b   1.000
_cell.length_c   1.000
_cell.angle_alpha   90.00
_cell.angle_beta   90.00
_cell.angle_gamma   90.00
#
_symmetry.space_group_name_H-M   'P 1'
#
loop_
_entity.id
_entity.type
_entity.pdbx_description
1 polymer ?
#
loop_
_entity_poly.entity_id
_entity_poly.type
_entity_poly.pdbx_seq_one_letter_code
_entity_poly.pdbx_strand_id
1 'polypeptide(L)'
;MKILRLFVLLAPALVAPGVALAHGGSYSGPGTSAPGGAQVPPGTADPPASATRWETWWAANKEAFLRLNEQMREDVDPTSQAGGGAKPKPDKSAAELRRLRDEATRSALVPVFVEALSDESFEVRTAAAIALGKAGGTDGAKALREMSFKDKHKDVRDAAVLALGLLGRETDIPFLDARLRDDKDNPRHRAFAAFALGLIGGEDAAAALLAFAEGSPDKPSTFEREPAALVASTFVAMGLTGDARVLPTLRQALINPRFDDNIRAFVVLSLGRVKDRASLAEFGSLLAVERPTTKDVGLRRSAAIALGKMATAADAATVDVLCAAARNDPDENVRQFAAVSLGGIADATIKKRLEAMLGESPTAGRPFLALALAIAHDSDAAPAIRAALAKETDESTKSSYCIALGLLGDKEAAPLIEKQVEDRGRIWLQGYAALALGLLHHVESCDMLNARLMSDNDPRLRGNLAVALGLMHDPRSKNWLVATLKRADATVYERGGAAMGLGVLRLNEAVPEIVDVYRDKKEHEMVRAFAVVSLGLIADPSPVPKLSRFAIDNNYTLAIDPLNEVLTIL
;
A
#
# COMPACT_ATOMS: atom_id res chain seq x y z
N MET A 1 17.27 7.31 -13.03
CA MET A 1 15.87 7.54 -13.45
C MET A 1 15.28 6.42 -14.31
N LYS A 2 15.89 5.98 -15.40
CA LYS A 2 15.35 4.86 -16.21
C LYS A 2 15.38 3.51 -15.48
N ILE A 3 16.37 3.25 -14.66
CA ILE A 3 16.58 1.97 -13.96
C ILE A 3 15.73 1.91 -12.68
N LEU A 4 15.59 3.01 -11.95
CA LEU A 4 14.71 3.06 -10.78
C LEU A 4 13.22 3.05 -11.18
N ARG A 5 12.87 3.65 -12.35
CA ARG A 5 11.56 3.47 -12.98
C ARG A 5 11.33 2.02 -13.44
N LEU A 6 12.40 1.26 -13.70
CA LEU A 6 12.34 -0.16 -13.96
C LEU A 6 11.99 -0.96 -12.69
N PHE A 7 12.41 -0.50 -11.51
CA PHE A 7 11.99 -1.07 -10.22
C PHE A 7 10.46 -1.10 -10.06
N VAL A 8 9.79 -0.05 -10.51
CA VAL A 8 8.34 0.10 -10.42
C VAL A 8 7.60 -0.63 -11.54
N LEU A 9 8.19 -0.68 -12.73
CA LEU A 9 7.58 -1.35 -13.89
C LEU A 9 7.74 -2.87 -13.88
N LEU A 10 8.65 -3.41 -13.06
CA LEU A 10 9.08 -4.80 -13.14
C LEU A 10 8.80 -5.60 -11.86
N ALA A 11 8.67 -4.96 -10.70
CA ALA A 11 8.12 -5.61 -9.52
C ALA A 11 6.68 -6.12 -9.75
N PRO A 12 5.79 -5.43 -10.49
CA PRO A 12 4.46 -5.96 -10.81
C PRO A 12 4.45 -7.20 -11.72
N ALA A 13 5.51 -7.42 -12.49
CA ALA A 13 5.52 -8.54 -13.46
C ALA A 13 5.83 -9.91 -12.83
N LEU A 14 6.34 -9.93 -11.61
CA LEU A 14 6.76 -11.17 -10.94
C LEU A 14 5.92 -11.55 -9.74
N VAL A 15 5.25 -10.56 -9.21
CA VAL A 15 4.33 -10.74 -8.10
C VAL A 15 3.02 -10.19 -8.61
N ALA A 16 2.05 -11.06 -8.81
CA ALA A 16 0.73 -10.64 -9.26
C ALA A 16 0.20 -9.48 -8.41
N PRO A 17 -0.82 -8.78 -8.89
CA PRO A 17 -1.33 -7.54 -8.28
C PRO A 17 -1.61 -7.60 -6.78
N GLY A 18 -1.45 -8.75 -6.16
CA GLY A 18 -1.58 -8.93 -4.71
C GLY A 18 -0.30 -8.82 -3.88
N VAL A 19 0.89 -8.92 -4.44
CA VAL A 19 2.13 -9.12 -3.66
C VAL A 19 3.27 -8.15 -4.02
N ALA A 20 3.29 -7.60 -5.21
CA ALA A 20 4.28 -6.56 -5.57
C ALA A 20 4.27 -5.34 -4.64
N LEU A 21 3.56 -5.44 -3.53
CA LEU A 21 2.93 -4.27 -3.00
C LEU A 21 2.86 -4.23 -1.50
N ALA A 22 3.85 -4.71 -0.86
CA ALA A 22 4.22 -4.17 0.45
C ALA A 22 4.54 -2.66 0.34
N HIS A 23 4.56 -2.12 -0.87
CA HIS A 23 4.91 -0.73 -1.14
C HIS A 23 3.95 -0.18 -2.19
N GLY A 24 3.05 0.68 -1.74
CA GLY A 24 1.97 1.24 -2.51
C GLY A 24 2.31 1.64 -3.95
N GLY A 25 1.52 1.16 -4.87
CA GLY A 25 1.34 1.78 -6.15
C GLY A 25 2.09 1.16 -7.33
N SER A 26 1.35 0.50 -8.21
CA SER A 26 1.71 0.43 -9.62
C SER A 26 1.41 1.79 -10.25
N TYR A 27 2.43 2.58 -10.55
CA TYR A 27 2.31 3.79 -11.36
C TYR A 27 2.50 3.44 -12.82
N SER A 28 1.46 3.67 -13.63
CA SER A 28 1.57 3.84 -15.06
C SER A 28 1.37 5.31 -15.38
N GLY A 29 2.48 6.03 -15.58
CA GLY A 29 2.46 7.40 -16.06
C GLY A 29 1.87 7.52 -17.47
N PRO A 30 1.29 8.66 -17.86
CA PRO A 30 0.78 8.90 -19.18
C PRO A 30 1.93 8.95 -20.21
N GLY A 31 1.86 8.07 -21.21
CA GLY A 31 2.52 8.22 -22.49
C GLY A 31 4.05 8.31 -22.48
N THR A 32 4.74 7.19 -22.44
CA THR A 32 6.06 7.08 -23.05
C THR A 32 6.10 5.85 -23.96
N SER A 33 5.87 6.08 -25.25
CA SER A 33 6.33 5.19 -26.29
C SER A 33 7.85 5.03 -26.16
N ALA A 34 8.31 3.83 -25.86
CA ALA A 34 9.72 3.49 -25.88
C ALA A 34 10.18 3.43 -27.34
N PRO A 35 11.31 4.04 -27.72
CA PRO A 35 11.92 3.76 -29.01
C PRO A 35 12.74 2.47 -28.91
N GLY A 36 12.39 1.47 -29.71
CA GLY A 36 13.19 0.27 -29.90
C GLY A 36 12.49 -1.03 -29.51
N GLY A 37 11.74 -1.56 -30.46
CA GLY A 37 10.96 -2.77 -30.49
C GLY A 37 11.55 -4.02 -29.88
N ALA A 38 10.89 -4.50 -28.82
CA ALA A 38 10.64 -5.90 -28.64
C ALA A 38 9.11 -6.03 -28.56
N GLN A 39 8.49 -6.65 -29.57
CA GLN A 39 7.06 -6.96 -29.56
C GLN A 39 6.80 -7.94 -28.42
N VAL A 40 6.06 -7.49 -27.41
CA VAL A 40 5.48 -8.36 -26.38
C VAL A 40 4.38 -9.19 -27.08
N PRO A 41 4.36 -10.53 -26.94
CA PRO A 41 3.33 -11.36 -27.57
C PRO A 41 1.92 -10.90 -27.15
N PRO A 42 0.92 -10.92 -28.06
CA PRO A 42 -0.45 -10.59 -27.71
C PRO A 42 -0.96 -11.52 -26.61
N GLY A 43 -1.41 -10.97 -25.50
CA GLY A 43 -1.92 -11.71 -24.32
C GLY A 43 -1.06 -11.62 -23.06
N THR A 44 0.13 -11.01 -23.10
CA THR A 44 1.05 -10.87 -21.95
C THR A 44 1.14 -9.44 -21.41
N ALA A 45 0.45 -8.47 -22.01
CA ALA A 45 0.39 -7.11 -21.47
C ALA A 45 -0.38 -7.11 -20.15
N ASP A 46 0.19 -6.45 -19.13
CA ASP A 46 -0.57 -6.06 -17.95
C ASP A 46 -1.84 -5.32 -18.42
N PRO A 47 -3.02 -5.63 -17.87
CA PRO A 47 -4.18 -4.84 -18.19
C PRO A 47 -3.82 -3.37 -17.95
N PRO A 48 -4.13 -2.46 -18.90
CA PRO A 48 -3.76 -1.06 -18.73
C PRO A 48 -4.28 -0.60 -17.38
N ALA A 49 -3.38 -0.02 -16.55
CA ALA A 49 -3.76 0.49 -15.24
C ALA A 49 -4.75 1.64 -15.47
N SER A 50 -6.02 1.32 -15.40
CA SER A 50 -7.10 2.31 -15.41
C SER A 50 -7.39 2.69 -13.97
N ALA A 51 -7.47 4.00 -13.71
CA ALA A 51 -7.84 4.51 -12.38
C ALA A 51 -9.23 4.03 -11.93
N THR A 52 -10.07 3.51 -12.84
CA THR A 52 -11.40 2.98 -12.52
C THR A 52 -11.40 1.48 -12.18
N ARG A 53 -10.27 0.80 -12.26
CA ARG A 53 -10.20 -0.64 -11.96
C ARG A 53 -10.03 -0.87 -10.47
N TRP A 54 -10.74 -1.87 -9.94
CA TRP A 54 -10.65 -2.27 -8.53
C TRP A 54 -9.24 -2.76 -8.15
N GLU A 55 -8.49 -3.35 -9.09
CA GLU A 55 -7.13 -3.79 -8.88
C GLU A 55 -6.20 -2.62 -8.53
N THR A 56 -6.41 -1.45 -9.12
CA THR A 56 -5.67 -0.23 -8.80
C THR A 56 -5.96 0.22 -7.36
N TRP A 57 -7.23 0.24 -6.99
CA TRP A 57 -7.63 0.54 -5.62
C TRP A 57 -7.09 -0.50 -4.62
N TRP A 58 -7.22 -1.79 -4.95
CA TRP A 58 -6.70 -2.88 -4.13
C TRP A 58 -5.20 -2.75 -3.92
N ALA A 59 -4.46 -2.49 -4.98
CA ALA A 59 -3.02 -2.27 -4.92
C ALA A 59 -2.62 -1.19 -3.91
N ALA A 60 -3.37 -0.08 -3.86
CA ALA A 60 -3.12 1.03 -2.94
C ALA A 60 -3.52 0.73 -1.48
N ASN A 61 -4.58 -0.07 -1.27
CA ASN A 61 -5.24 -0.17 0.03
C ASN A 61 -5.10 -1.53 0.74
N LYS A 62 -4.68 -2.58 0.05
CA LYS A 62 -4.67 -3.97 0.56
C LYS A 62 -3.93 -4.15 1.89
N GLU A 63 -2.88 -3.38 2.16
CA GLU A 63 -2.10 -3.50 3.40
C GLU A 63 -2.94 -3.22 4.65
N ALA A 64 -3.99 -2.38 4.51
CA ALA A 64 -4.94 -2.11 5.58
C ALA A 64 -5.79 -3.34 5.92
N PHE A 65 -6.04 -4.21 4.93
CA PHE A 65 -6.91 -5.38 5.05
C PHE A 65 -6.14 -6.68 5.23
N LEU A 66 -5.06 -6.87 4.47
CA LEU A 66 -4.25 -8.08 4.55
C LEU A 66 -3.49 -8.16 5.88
N ARG A 67 -3.01 -7.02 6.40
CA ARG A 67 -2.20 -6.96 7.62
C ARG A 67 -1.15 -8.09 7.69
N LEU A 68 -0.48 -8.33 6.56
CA LEU A 68 0.42 -9.47 6.40
C LEU A 68 1.48 -9.54 7.50
N ASN A 69 2.03 -8.38 7.90
CA ASN A 69 3.00 -8.33 8.98
C ASN A 69 2.48 -8.85 10.31
N GLU A 70 1.18 -8.75 10.56
CA GLU A 70 0.53 -9.27 11.76
C GLU A 70 0.14 -10.73 11.59
N GLN A 71 -0.50 -11.09 10.47
CA GLN A 71 -0.92 -12.48 10.19
C GLN A 71 0.28 -13.44 10.16
N MET A 72 1.41 -13.02 9.55
CA MET A 72 2.62 -13.85 9.50
C MET A 72 3.36 -13.96 10.85
N ARG A 73 2.98 -13.15 11.84
CA ARG A 73 3.48 -13.24 13.22
C ARG A 73 2.62 -14.13 14.12
N GLU A 74 1.34 -14.33 13.78
CA GLU A 74 0.48 -15.24 14.53
C GLU A 74 0.82 -16.68 14.09
N ASP A 75 1.25 -17.56 15.03
CA ASP A 75 1.21 -19.00 14.82
C ASP A 75 -0.28 -19.39 14.86
N VAL A 76 -0.92 -19.29 13.73
CA VAL A 76 -2.22 -19.88 13.56
C VAL A 76 -1.98 -21.38 13.50
N ASP A 77 -2.26 -22.09 14.58
CA ASP A 77 -2.40 -23.54 14.53
C ASP A 77 -3.50 -23.83 13.50
N PRO A 78 -3.17 -24.35 12.30
CA PRO A 78 -4.16 -24.57 11.26
C PRO A 78 -5.28 -25.51 11.73
N THR A 79 -5.06 -26.29 12.78
CA THR A 79 -6.06 -27.18 13.36
C THR A 79 -7.01 -26.49 14.34
N SER A 80 -6.64 -25.34 14.89
CA SER A 80 -7.44 -24.62 15.90
C SER A 80 -8.60 -23.79 15.33
N GLN A 81 -8.63 -23.55 14.02
CA GLN A 81 -9.68 -22.75 13.34
C GLN A 81 -10.84 -23.59 12.78
N ALA A 82 -10.80 -24.91 12.88
CA ALA A 82 -11.83 -25.81 12.33
C ALA A 82 -13.14 -25.86 13.15
N GLY A 83 -13.29 -25.09 14.20
CA GLY A 83 -14.51 -24.99 14.97
C GLY A 83 -14.80 -23.56 15.41
N GLY A 84 -16.03 -23.07 15.22
CA GLY A 84 -16.51 -21.74 15.62
C GLY A 84 -16.47 -21.46 17.14
N GLY A 85 -15.39 -21.86 17.81
CA GLY A 85 -15.09 -21.61 19.20
C GLY A 85 -14.24 -20.35 19.37
N ALA A 86 -14.37 -19.69 20.52
CA ALA A 86 -13.57 -18.51 20.90
C ALA A 86 -12.08 -18.75 20.59
N LYS A 87 -11.42 -17.76 19.94
CA LYS A 87 -9.99 -17.79 19.67
C LYS A 87 -9.24 -18.25 20.94
N PRO A 88 -8.38 -19.27 20.86
CA PRO A 88 -7.58 -19.67 22.01
C PRO A 88 -6.80 -18.44 22.49
N LYS A 89 -6.75 -18.22 23.80
CA LYS A 89 -5.95 -17.13 24.36
C LYS A 89 -4.52 -17.36 23.93
N PRO A 90 -3.86 -16.35 23.30
CA PRO A 90 -2.51 -16.51 22.82
C PRO A 90 -1.62 -16.95 24.00
N ASP A 91 -0.81 -17.99 23.78
CA ASP A 91 0.21 -18.39 24.73
C ASP A 91 1.20 -17.24 24.88
N LYS A 92 1.16 -16.57 26.04
CA LYS A 92 2.01 -15.42 26.33
C LYS A 92 3.50 -15.75 26.20
N SER A 93 3.88 -16.99 26.47
CA SER A 93 5.27 -17.46 26.37
C SER A 93 5.72 -17.59 24.91
N ALA A 94 4.87 -18.14 24.06
CA ALA A 94 5.15 -18.25 22.62
C ALA A 94 5.18 -16.89 21.94
N ALA A 95 4.27 -15.98 22.27
CA ALA A 95 4.27 -14.62 21.77
C ALA A 95 5.55 -13.84 22.19
N GLU A 96 6.00 -14.00 23.43
CA GLU A 96 7.23 -13.37 23.93
C GLU A 96 8.47 -13.94 23.25
N LEU A 97 8.58 -15.26 23.07
CA LEU A 97 9.69 -15.88 22.35
C LEU A 97 9.77 -15.42 20.90
N ARG A 98 8.62 -15.23 20.24
CA ARG A 98 8.57 -14.66 18.88
C ARG A 98 9.06 -13.23 18.85
N ARG A 99 8.56 -12.39 19.76
CA ARG A 99 9.02 -11.00 19.87
C ARG A 99 10.53 -10.91 20.04
N LEU A 100 11.10 -11.76 20.90
CA LEU A 100 12.55 -11.82 21.12
C LEU A 100 13.31 -12.30 19.87
N ARG A 101 12.78 -13.28 19.14
CA ARG A 101 13.36 -13.75 17.87
C ARG A 101 13.35 -12.64 16.81
N ASP A 102 12.21 -11.96 16.62
CA ASP A 102 12.08 -10.88 15.64
C ASP A 102 12.99 -9.70 15.99
N GLU A 103 13.14 -9.37 17.28
CA GLU A 103 14.06 -8.35 17.76
C GLU A 103 15.51 -8.74 17.54
N ALA A 104 15.87 -10.00 17.78
CA ALA A 104 17.21 -10.52 17.51
C ALA A 104 17.52 -10.49 16.00
N THR A 105 16.60 -10.93 15.14
CA THR A 105 16.75 -10.88 13.69
C THR A 105 16.94 -9.43 13.22
N ARG A 106 16.11 -8.51 13.67
CA ARG A 106 16.21 -7.07 13.35
C ARG A 106 17.56 -6.50 13.77
N SER A 107 18.00 -6.79 15.00
CA SER A 107 19.27 -6.31 15.51
C SER A 107 20.46 -6.86 14.73
N ALA A 108 20.38 -8.11 14.29
CA ALA A 108 21.41 -8.74 13.45
C ALA A 108 21.45 -8.16 12.01
N LEU A 109 20.31 -7.64 11.50
CA LEU A 109 20.23 -7.08 10.16
C LEU A 109 20.69 -5.62 10.07
N VAL A 110 20.64 -4.85 11.16
CA VAL A 110 21.09 -3.43 11.15
C VAL A 110 22.54 -3.29 10.64
N PRO A 111 23.53 -4.07 11.09
CA PRO A 111 24.89 -4.01 10.54
C PRO A 111 24.95 -4.35 9.04
N VAL A 112 24.12 -5.28 8.56
CA VAL A 112 24.04 -5.65 7.13
C VAL A 112 23.55 -4.46 6.31
N PHE A 113 22.54 -3.74 6.79
CA PHE A 113 22.03 -2.53 6.12
C PHE A 113 23.06 -1.40 6.13
N VAL A 114 23.77 -1.20 7.25
CA VAL A 114 24.84 -0.19 7.34
C VAL A 114 25.98 -0.54 6.35
N GLU A 115 26.36 -1.81 6.24
CA GLU A 115 27.31 -2.29 5.21
C GLU A 115 26.79 -1.93 3.81
N ALA A 116 25.52 -2.21 3.52
CA ALA A 116 24.90 -1.99 2.22
C ALA A 116 24.76 -0.50 1.82
N LEU A 117 24.80 0.43 2.78
CA LEU A 117 24.86 1.86 2.48
C LEU A 117 26.16 2.28 1.75
N SER A 118 27.20 1.47 1.81
CA SER A 118 28.49 1.73 1.14
C SER A 118 28.65 0.93 -0.17
N ASP A 119 27.59 0.32 -0.68
CA ASP A 119 27.63 -0.46 -1.91
C ASP A 119 27.92 0.42 -3.13
N GLU A 120 28.53 -0.14 -4.17
CA GLU A 120 28.80 0.58 -5.42
C GLU A 120 27.51 0.92 -6.17
N SER A 121 26.49 0.03 -6.15
CA SER A 121 25.19 0.24 -6.77
C SER A 121 24.34 1.21 -5.95
N PHE A 122 23.80 2.22 -6.60
CA PHE A 122 22.87 3.15 -5.94
C PHE A 122 21.52 2.50 -5.63
N GLU A 123 21.13 1.48 -6.37
CA GLU A 123 19.92 0.67 -6.12
C GLU A 123 20.05 -0.04 -4.78
N VAL A 124 21.20 -0.68 -4.52
CA VAL A 124 21.47 -1.35 -3.24
C VAL A 124 21.52 -0.34 -2.10
N ARG A 125 22.18 0.83 -2.30
CA ARG A 125 22.21 1.88 -1.27
C ARG A 125 20.83 2.46 -0.96
N THR A 126 19.99 2.66 -1.99
CA THR A 126 18.60 3.12 -1.82
C THR A 126 17.78 2.10 -1.02
N ALA A 127 17.86 0.82 -1.40
CA ALA A 127 17.21 -0.27 -0.67
C ALA A 127 17.68 -0.36 0.79
N ALA A 128 18.99 -0.21 1.01
CA ALA A 128 19.60 -0.23 2.34
C ALA A 128 19.13 0.92 3.24
N ALA A 129 19.01 2.12 2.68
CA ALA A 129 18.50 3.29 3.42
C ALA A 129 17.07 3.03 3.92
N ILE A 130 16.19 2.56 3.04
CA ILE A 130 14.79 2.23 3.40
C ILE A 130 14.72 1.06 4.38
N ALA A 131 15.50 -0.01 4.16
CA ALA A 131 15.56 -1.17 5.05
C ALA A 131 16.01 -0.76 6.47
N LEU A 132 17.01 0.10 6.55
CA LEU A 132 17.50 0.65 7.82
C LEU A 132 16.44 1.51 8.52
N GLY A 133 15.69 2.34 7.76
CA GLY A 133 14.56 3.10 8.27
C GLY A 133 13.45 2.21 8.84
N LYS A 134 13.19 1.05 8.25
CA LYS A 134 12.22 0.05 8.73
C LYS A 134 12.73 -0.70 9.97
N ALA A 135 13.98 -1.14 9.95
CA ALA A 135 14.57 -1.92 11.05
C ALA A 135 14.72 -1.13 12.34
N GLY A 136 14.90 0.18 12.27
CA GLY A 136 15.12 1.03 13.44
C GLY A 136 16.58 1.02 13.92
N GLY A 137 16.80 1.68 15.07
CA GLY A 137 18.11 1.74 15.73
C GLY A 137 18.78 3.12 15.68
N THR A 138 19.63 3.39 16.69
CA THR A 138 20.32 4.68 16.81
C THR A 138 21.46 4.85 15.83
N ASP A 139 22.18 3.78 15.54
CA ASP A 139 23.35 3.80 14.64
C ASP A 139 22.92 4.06 13.19
N GLY A 140 21.75 3.56 12.80
CA GLY A 140 21.15 3.82 11.50
C GLY A 140 20.87 5.30 11.24
N ALA A 141 20.38 6.04 12.23
CA ALA A 141 20.03 7.45 12.05
C ALA A 141 21.25 8.33 11.71
N LYS A 142 22.41 8.07 12.32
CA LYS A 142 23.63 8.81 12.00
C LYS A 142 24.07 8.56 10.55
N ALA A 143 24.10 7.30 10.14
CA ALA A 143 24.46 6.94 8.78
C ALA A 143 23.50 7.55 7.74
N LEU A 144 22.18 7.51 8.01
CA LEU A 144 21.16 8.11 7.14
C LEU A 144 21.30 9.63 7.03
N ARG A 145 21.56 10.34 8.15
CA ARG A 145 21.82 11.79 8.10
C ARG A 145 23.04 12.10 7.21
N GLU A 146 24.15 11.39 7.40
CA GLU A 146 25.33 11.59 6.56
C GLU A 146 25.03 11.32 5.08
N MET A 147 24.34 10.25 4.77
CA MET A 147 24.00 9.84 3.41
C MET A 147 23.09 10.85 2.71
N SER A 148 22.15 11.48 3.44
CA SER A 148 21.23 12.49 2.91
C SER A 148 21.92 13.73 2.34
N PHE A 149 23.20 13.96 2.65
CA PHE A 149 24.02 15.06 2.09
C PHE A 149 25.12 14.55 1.16
N LYS A 150 25.77 13.43 1.53
CA LYS A 150 27.05 13.04 0.93
C LYS A 150 26.91 12.13 -0.27
N ASP A 151 25.78 11.40 -0.41
CA ASP A 151 25.65 10.49 -1.53
C ASP A 151 25.57 11.27 -2.85
N LYS A 152 26.32 10.78 -3.83
CA LYS A 152 26.34 11.36 -5.18
C LYS A 152 25.02 11.24 -5.92
N HIS A 153 24.22 10.20 -5.59
CA HIS A 153 22.96 9.92 -6.25
C HIS A 153 21.78 10.55 -5.48
N LYS A 154 20.98 11.34 -6.19
CA LYS A 154 19.86 12.08 -5.58
C LYS A 154 18.82 11.16 -4.94
N ASP A 155 18.50 10.03 -5.58
CA ASP A 155 17.47 9.10 -5.09
C ASP A 155 17.92 8.43 -3.79
N VAL A 156 19.23 8.21 -3.60
CA VAL A 156 19.77 7.72 -2.33
C VAL A 156 19.64 8.78 -1.23
N ARG A 157 19.91 10.06 -1.55
CA ARG A 157 19.72 11.15 -0.59
C ARG A 157 18.26 11.28 -0.15
N ASP A 158 17.32 11.21 -1.09
CA ASP A 158 15.86 11.25 -0.81
C ASP A 158 15.41 10.06 0.02
N ALA A 159 15.86 8.86 -0.34
CA ALA A 159 15.57 7.65 0.43
C ALA A 159 16.11 7.74 1.87
N ALA A 160 17.29 8.32 2.06
CA ALA A 160 17.86 8.51 3.39
C ALA A 160 17.05 9.49 4.25
N VAL A 161 16.55 10.59 3.65
CA VAL A 161 15.63 11.53 4.33
C VAL A 161 14.32 10.84 4.72
N LEU A 162 13.71 10.10 3.79
CA LEU A 162 12.48 9.36 4.04
C LEU A 162 12.67 8.29 5.13
N ALA A 163 13.82 7.61 5.12
CA ALA A 163 14.17 6.60 6.10
C ALA A 163 14.29 7.16 7.53
N LEU A 164 14.74 8.42 7.71
CA LEU A 164 14.69 9.10 9.01
C LEU A 164 13.24 9.25 9.51
N GLY A 165 12.30 9.56 8.60
CA GLY A 165 10.86 9.56 8.92
C GLY A 165 10.34 8.18 9.32
N LEU A 166 10.79 7.11 8.64
CA LEU A 166 10.43 5.72 8.98
C LEU A 166 10.94 5.30 10.35
N LEU A 167 12.13 5.73 10.74
CA LEU A 167 12.66 5.52 12.09
C LEU A 167 11.72 6.10 13.16
N GLY A 168 11.03 7.21 12.85
CA GLY A 168 10.04 7.79 13.72
C GLY A 168 10.63 8.44 14.99
N ARG A 169 11.85 8.98 14.93
CA ARG A 169 12.54 9.55 16.09
C ARG A 169 12.31 11.05 16.16
N GLU A 170 11.73 11.54 17.24
CA GLU A 170 11.54 12.97 17.49
C GLU A 170 12.86 13.76 17.47
N THR A 171 13.97 13.12 17.88
CA THR A 171 15.31 13.72 17.83
C THR A 171 15.82 14.04 16.41
N ASP A 172 15.13 13.55 15.36
CA ASP A 172 15.45 13.87 13.97
C ASP A 172 14.63 15.06 13.42
N ILE A 173 13.60 15.52 14.15
CA ILE A 173 12.74 16.63 13.74
C ILE A 173 13.53 17.92 13.46
N PRO A 174 14.44 18.39 14.33
CA PRO A 174 15.20 19.63 14.04
C PRO A 174 16.04 19.53 12.76
N PHE A 175 16.60 18.35 12.47
CA PHE A 175 17.36 18.11 11.26
C PHE A 175 16.46 18.17 10.01
N LEU A 176 15.28 17.53 10.06
CA LEU A 176 14.32 17.50 8.95
C LEU A 176 13.68 18.88 8.73
N ASP A 177 13.37 19.64 9.79
CA ASP A 177 12.87 21.00 9.68
C ASP A 177 13.90 21.93 9.02
N ALA A 178 15.18 21.84 9.40
CA ALA A 178 16.25 22.58 8.75
C ALA A 178 16.36 22.26 7.23
N ARG A 179 16.17 20.99 6.85
CA ARG A 179 16.15 20.57 5.43
C ARG A 179 14.92 21.11 4.70
N LEU A 180 13.74 21.07 5.30
CA LEU A 180 12.51 21.60 4.72
C LEU A 180 12.62 23.09 4.42
N ARG A 181 13.30 23.86 5.29
CA ARG A 181 13.45 25.32 5.18
C ARG A 181 14.63 25.78 4.35
N ASP A 182 15.51 24.88 3.92
CA ASP A 182 16.67 25.25 3.09
C ASP A 182 16.21 25.62 1.68
N ASP A 183 16.01 26.92 1.42
CA ASP A 183 15.56 27.46 0.14
C ASP A 183 16.58 27.29 -1.01
N LYS A 184 17.82 26.92 -0.68
CA LYS A 184 18.87 26.59 -1.65
C LYS A 184 18.82 25.14 -2.10
N ASP A 185 18.12 24.27 -1.34
CA ASP A 185 17.97 22.88 -1.69
C ASP A 185 16.86 22.68 -2.73
N ASN A 186 16.93 21.56 -3.45
CA ASN A 186 15.93 21.21 -4.44
C ASN A 186 14.54 21.05 -3.77
N PRO A 187 13.46 21.66 -4.30
CA PRO A 187 12.10 21.53 -3.77
C PRO A 187 11.66 20.08 -3.55
N ARG A 188 12.14 19.15 -4.37
CA ARG A 188 11.89 17.72 -4.21
C ARG A 188 12.47 17.19 -2.89
N HIS A 189 13.74 17.47 -2.58
CA HIS A 189 14.36 17.03 -1.32
C HIS A 189 13.66 17.63 -0.11
N ARG A 190 13.22 18.89 -0.21
CA ARG A 190 12.42 19.57 0.80
C ARG A 190 11.05 18.89 1.01
N ALA A 191 10.41 18.42 -0.07
CA ALA A 191 9.17 17.65 0.01
C ALA A 191 9.37 16.30 0.73
N PHE A 192 10.49 15.61 0.49
CA PHE A 192 10.82 14.39 1.22
C PHE A 192 11.05 14.66 2.72
N ALA A 193 11.63 15.81 3.08
CA ALA A 193 11.76 16.22 4.49
C ALA A 193 10.38 16.48 5.12
N ALA A 194 9.44 17.12 4.40
CA ALA A 194 8.06 17.26 4.86
C ALA A 194 7.41 15.88 5.09
N PHE A 195 7.53 14.95 4.14
CA PHE A 195 6.99 13.59 4.28
C PHE A 195 7.61 12.84 5.47
N ALA A 196 8.91 13.00 5.70
CA ALA A 196 9.58 12.40 6.84
C ALA A 196 9.04 12.95 8.18
N LEU A 197 8.81 14.27 8.28
CA LEU A 197 8.13 14.88 9.44
C LEU A 197 6.72 14.31 9.63
N GLY A 198 5.95 14.18 8.55
CA GLY A 198 4.61 13.57 8.59
C GLY A 198 4.62 12.10 9.04
N LEU A 199 5.65 11.32 8.68
CA LEU A 199 5.82 9.93 9.13
C LEU A 199 6.20 9.83 10.61
N ILE A 200 7.05 10.74 11.11
CA ILE A 200 7.36 10.83 12.56
C ILE A 200 6.06 11.12 13.30
N GLY A 201 5.29 12.11 12.83
CA GLY A 201 4.02 12.47 13.42
C GLY A 201 4.16 13.17 14.78
N GLY A 202 3.03 13.34 15.45
CA GLY A 202 2.99 13.95 16.78
C GLY A 202 3.13 15.47 16.79
N GLU A 203 3.25 15.99 18.00
CA GLU A 203 3.17 17.43 18.31
C GLU A 203 4.28 18.25 17.66
N ASP A 204 5.52 17.82 17.85
CA ASP A 204 6.69 18.58 17.40
C ASP A 204 6.82 18.58 15.87
N ALA A 205 6.50 17.47 15.23
CA ALA A 205 6.49 17.39 13.78
C ALA A 205 5.38 18.27 13.17
N ALA A 206 4.20 18.28 13.78
CA ALA A 206 3.12 19.17 13.37
C ALA A 206 3.51 20.64 13.55
N ALA A 207 4.15 21.00 14.68
CA ALA A 207 4.63 22.35 14.93
C ALA A 207 5.68 22.81 13.89
N ALA A 208 6.61 21.94 13.49
CA ALA A 208 7.59 22.23 12.46
C ALA A 208 6.93 22.52 11.10
N LEU A 209 5.96 21.67 10.69
CA LEU A 209 5.21 21.85 9.43
C LEU A 209 4.35 23.12 9.44
N LEU A 210 3.68 23.42 10.56
CA LEU A 210 2.91 24.66 10.74
C LEU A 210 3.81 25.89 10.65
N ALA A 211 4.92 25.91 11.37
CA ALA A 211 5.86 27.02 11.35
C ALA A 211 6.52 27.22 9.95
N PHE A 212 6.61 26.18 9.13
CA PHE A 212 7.00 26.31 7.72
C PHE A 212 5.89 26.96 6.89
N ALA A 213 4.64 26.55 7.06
CA ALA A 213 3.51 27.05 6.29
C ALA A 213 3.07 28.49 6.71
N GLU A 214 3.08 28.79 7.99
CA GLU A 214 2.56 30.06 8.53
C GLU A 214 3.66 31.14 8.69
N GLY A 215 4.93 30.72 8.76
CA GLY A 215 6.03 31.60 9.08
C GLY A 215 6.13 31.89 10.58
N SER A 216 6.83 32.99 10.92
CA SER A 216 6.96 33.49 12.28
C SER A 216 6.64 35.01 12.31
N PRO A 217 6.38 35.59 13.50
CA PRO A 217 6.14 37.02 13.61
C PRO A 217 7.25 37.89 12.99
N ASP A 218 8.49 37.42 13.08
CA ASP A 218 9.67 38.13 12.55
C ASP A 218 9.95 37.84 11.06
N LYS A 219 9.42 36.72 10.54
CA LYS A 219 9.60 36.30 9.15
C LYS A 219 8.28 35.79 8.58
N PRO A 220 7.50 36.62 7.88
CA PRO A 220 6.26 36.21 7.22
C PRO A 220 6.49 35.02 6.29
N SER A 221 5.49 34.15 6.21
CA SER A 221 5.56 32.97 5.35
C SER A 221 5.65 33.35 3.88
N THR A 222 6.48 32.62 3.16
CA THR A 222 6.53 32.60 1.69
C THR A 222 5.89 31.36 1.11
N PHE A 223 5.23 30.55 1.92
CA PHE A 223 4.72 29.22 1.60
C PHE A 223 3.83 29.19 0.35
N GLU A 224 2.96 30.19 0.17
CA GLU A 224 2.10 30.31 -1.02
C GLU A 224 2.90 30.58 -2.33
N ARG A 225 4.17 30.93 -2.23
CA ARG A 225 5.08 31.16 -3.38
C ARG A 225 5.98 29.94 -3.65
N GLU A 226 5.95 28.96 -2.76
CA GLU A 226 6.71 27.71 -2.95
C GLU A 226 6.12 26.92 -4.13
N PRO A 227 6.91 26.05 -4.78
CA PRO A 227 6.40 25.19 -5.83
C PRO A 227 5.19 24.37 -5.38
N ALA A 228 4.16 24.27 -6.23
CA ALA A 228 2.89 23.61 -5.92
C ALA A 228 3.08 22.18 -5.36
N ALA A 229 4.08 21.45 -5.89
CA ALA A 229 4.38 20.10 -5.41
C ALA A 229 4.89 20.09 -3.96
N LEU A 230 5.69 21.09 -3.53
CA LEU A 230 6.15 21.20 -2.15
C LEU A 230 5.01 21.61 -1.22
N VAL A 231 4.16 22.55 -1.67
CA VAL A 231 2.95 22.96 -0.92
C VAL A 231 2.03 21.77 -0.68
N ALA A 232 1.68 21.04 -1.74
CA ALA A 232 0.83 19.85 -1.62
C ALA A 232 1.46 18.77 -0.73
N SER A 233 2.77 18.51 -0.88
CA SER A 233 3.51 17.57 -0.03
C SER A 233 3.47 17.95 1.44
N THR A 234 3.56 19.25 1.74
CA THR A 234 3.46 19.76 3.12
C THR A 234 2.06 19.52 3.71
N PHE A 235 1.00 19.76 2.94
CA PHE A 235 -0.36 19.46 3.40
C PHE A 235 -0.59 17.96 3.60
N VAL A 236 -0.08 17.11 2.70
CA VAL A 236 -0.09 15.65 2.89
C VAL A 236 0.64 15.26 4.18
N ALA A 237 1.81 15.84 4.41
CA ALA A 237 2.59 15.60 5.63
C ALA A 237 1.84 16.03 6.90
N MET A 238 1.17 17.20 6.88
CA MET A 238 0.31 17.65 7.99
C MET A 238 -0.78 16.61 8.28
N GLY A 239 -1.47 16.10 7.27
CA GLY A 239 -2.46 15.04 7.43
C GLY A 239 -1.88 13.74 8.01
N LEU A 240 -0.63 13.40 7.66
CA LEU A 240 0.06 12.22 8.16
C LEU A 240 0.45 12.35 9.65
N THR A 241 0.66 13.56 10.18
CA THR A 241 0.98 13.75 11.61
C THR A 241 -0.11 13.22 12.52
N GLY A 242 -1.38 13.27 12.08
CA GLY A 242 -2.55 12.94 12.88
C GLY A 242 -2.86 13.95 13.99
N ASP A 243 -2.18 15.08 14.03
CA ASP A 243 -2.31 16.09 15.09
C ASP A 243 -3.38 17.14 14.73
N ALA A 244 -4.32 17.38 15.65
CA ALA A 244 -5.42 18.30 15.43
C ALA A 244 -5.01 19.79 15.29
N ARG A 245 -3.82 20.17 15.70
CA ARG A 245 -3.33 21.56 15.57
C ARG A 245 -3.17 22.00 14.14
N VAL A 246 -3.01 21.06 13.18
CA VAL A 246 -2.95 21.40 11.75
C VAL A 246 -4.31 21.79 11.15
N LEU A 247 -5.43 21.51 11.84
CA LEU A 247 -6.78 21.72 11.31
C LEU A 247 -7.08 23.17 10.91
N PRO A 248 -6.75 24.22 11.72
CA PRO A 248 -7.02 25.60 11.30
C PRO A 248 -6.33 25.97 9.98
N THR A 249 -5.06 25.61 9.82
CA THR A 249 -4.27 25.89 8.61
C THR A 249 -4.81 25.11 7.41
N LEU A 250 -5.17 23.84 7.58
CA LEU A 250 -5.78 23.04 6.51
C LEU A 250 -7.14 23.60 6.09
N ARG A 251 -8.02 24.01 7.02
CA ARG A 251 -9.31 24.64 6.69
C ARG A 251 -9.12 25.96 5.93
N GLN A 252 -8.16 26.78 6.37
CA GLN A 252 -7.85 28.02 5.67
C GLN A 252 -7.30 27.75 4.26
N ALA A 253 -6.48 26.72 4.08
CA ALA A 253 -5.95 26.33 2.79
C ALA A 253 -7.05 25.87 1.82
N LEU A 254 -8.09 25.19 2.32
CA LEU A 254 -9.20 24.72 1.50
C LEU A 254 -9.95 25.86 0.79
N ILE A 255 -10.09 27.00 1.45
CA ILE A 255 -10.81 28.17 0.93
C ILE A 255 -9.87 29.22 0.31
N ASN A 256 -8.55 29.03 0.36
CA ASN A 256 -7.59 30.00 -0.17
C ASN A 256 -7.61 29.99 -1.71
N PRO A 257 -7.95 31.12 -2.37
CA PRO A 257 -8.05 31.19 -3.83
C PRO A 257 -6.70 31.07 -4.56
N ARG A 258 -5.57 31.13 -3.84
CA ARG A 258 -4.24 30.96 -4.42
C ARG A 258 -3.87 29.50 -4.66
N PHE A 259 -4.55 28.58 -4.01
CA PHE A 259 -4.36 27.15 -4.23
C PHE A 259 -5.33 26.63 -5.28
N ASP A 260 -4.79 25.88 -6.24
CA ASP A 260 -5.59 25.21 -7.26
C ASP A 260 -6.38 24.02 -6.68
N ASP A 261 -7.29 23.49 -7.45
CA ASP A 261 -8.15 22.39 -7.02
C ASP A 261 -7.40 21.10 -6.73
N ASN A 262 -6.23 20.88 -7.38
CA ASN A 262 -5.38 19.74 -7.08
C ASN A 262 -4.77 19.82 -5.66
N ILE A 263 -4.23 21.00 -5.28
CA ILE A 263 -3.74 21.24 -3.91
C ILE A 263 -4.88 21.10 -2.90
N ARG A 264 -6.06 21.72 -3.18
CA ARG A 264 -7.23 21.61 -2.30
C ARG A 264 -7.72 20.18 -2.13
N ALA A 265 -7.62 19.34 -3.17
CA ALA A 265 -7.98 17.93 -3.08
C ALA A 265 -7.08 17.16 -2.11
N PHE A 266 -5.77 17.47 -2.03
CA PHE A 266 -4.88 16.94 -1.00
C PHE A 266 -5.20 17.50 0.39
N VAL A 267 -5.61 18.75 0.50
CA VAL A 267 -6.09 19.34 1.77
C VAL A 267 -7.32 18.61 2.28
N VAL A 268 -8.30 18.29 1.42
CA VAL A 268 -9.50 17.50 1.76
C VAL A 268 -9.11 16.13 2.32
N LEU A 269 -8.17 15.43 1.67
CA LEU A 269 -7.67 14.14 2.16
C LEU A 269 -6.98 14.28 3.53
N SER A 270 -6.22 15.35 3.72
CA SER A 270 -5.49 15.60 4.97
C SER A 270 -6.44 15.91 6.13
N LEU A 271 -7.50 16.71 5.90
CA LEU A 271 -8.58 16.93 6.85
C LEU A 271 -9.30 15.61 7.21
N GLY A 272 -9.53 14.75 6.21
CA GLY A 272 -10.07 13.39 6.42
C GLY A 272 -9.18 12.53 7.32
N ARG A 273 -7.87 12.55 7.09
CA ARG A 273 -6.88 11.79 7.89
C ARG A 273 -6.83 12.24 9.34
N VAL A 274 -6.90 13.54 9.60
CA VAL A 274 -6.95 14.10 10.96
C VAL A 274 -8.35 14.01 11.57
N LYS A 275 -9.35 13.49 10.81
CA LYS A 275 -10.73 13.30 11.23
C LYS A 275 -11.44 14.60 11.61
N ASP A 276 -11.34 15.60 10.76
CA ASP A 276 -12.00 16.91 10.94
C ASP A 276 -13.52 16.84 10.77
N ARG A 277 -14.21 16.40 11.80
CA ARG A 277 -15.68 16.27 11.77
C ARG A 277 -16.44 17.58 11.51
N ALA A 278 -15.80 18.74 11.76
CA ALA A 278 -16.42 20.02 11.46
C ALA A 278 -16.61 20.25 9.94
N SER A 279 -15.81 19.62 9.10
CA SER A 279 -15.90 19.71 7.64
C SER A 279 -16.88 18.70 7.00
N LEU A 280 -17.61 17.88 7.77
CA LEU A 280 -18.54 16.88 7.23
C LEU A 280 -19.58 17.48 6.28
N ALA A 281 -20.24 18.59 6.68
CA ALA A 281 -21.27 19.23 5.87
C ALA A 281 -20.70 19.86 4.59
N GLU A 282 -19.52 20.48 4.67
CA GLU A 282 -18.82 21.05 3.52
C GLU A 282 -18.46 19.96 2.51
N PHE A 283 -17.86 18.86 2.96
CA PHE A 283 -17.50 17.75 2.07
C PHE A 283 -18.73 17.02 1.50
N GLY A 284 -19.82 16.95 2.27
CA GLY A 284 -21.10 16.50 1.76
C GLY A 284 -21.61 17.38 0.61
N SER A 285 -21.41 18.69 0.70
CA SER A 285 -21.78 19.63 -0.37
C SER A 285 -20.91 19.53 -1.61
N LEU A 286 -19.61 19.21 -1.45
CA LEU A 286 -18.71 18.90 -2.58
C LEU A 286 -19.17 17.65 -3.34
N LEU A 287 -19.71 16.67 -2.63
CA LEU A 287 -20.08 15.37 -3.16
C LEU A 287 -21.55 15.28 -3.62
N ALA A 288 -22.39 16.29 -3.33
CA ALA A 288 -23.81 16.28 -3.67
C ALA A 288 -24.03 16.07 -5.18
N VAL A 289 -24.81 15.04 -5.55
CA VAL A 289 -24.97 14.62 -6.97
C VAL A 289 -25.76 15.66 -7.77
N GLU A 290 -26.88 16.19 -7.20
CA GLU A 290 -27.76 17.09 -7.94
C GLU A 290 -27.19 18.51 -8.08
N ARG A 291 -26.55 19.01 -7.02
CA ARG A 291 -26.03 20.40 -6.97
C ARG A 291 -24.70 20.43 -6.22
N PRO A 292 -23.62 19.84 -6.80
CA PRO A 292 -22.30 19.91 -6.16
C PRO A 292 -21.81 21.36 -6.13
N THR A 293 -21.15 21.74 -5.04
CA THR A 293 -20.53 23.07 -4.92
C THR A 293 -19.28 23.22 -5.78
N THR A 294 -18.77 22.11 -6.32
CA THR A 294 -17.65 22.09 -7.24
C THR A 294 -17.91 21.20 -8.47
N LYS A 295 -17.35 21.58 -9.60
CA LYS A 295 -17.26 20.73 -10.80
C LYS A 295 -15.97 19.93 -10.86
N ASP A 296 -14.99 20.25 -10.00
CA ASP A 296 -13.72 19.53 -9.98
C ASP A 296 -13.90 18.11 -9.48
N VAL A 297 -13.50 17.16 -10.32
CA VAL A 297 -13.66 15.73 -10.05
C VAL A 297 -12.66 15.24 -8.99
N GLY A 298 -11.47 15.83 -8.94
CA GLY A 298 -10.44 15.50 -7.95
C GLY A 298 -10.90 15.83 -6.53
N LEU A 299 -11.51 17.02 -6.35
CA LEU A 299 -12.12 17.41 -5.07
C LEU A 299 -13.25 16.47 -4.65
N ARG A 300 -14.14 16.09 -5.59
CA ARG A 300 -15.26 15.18 -5.30
C ARG A 300 -14.78 13.79 -4.91
N ARG A 301 -13.78 13.24 -5.62
CA ARG A 301 -13.14 11.96 -5.30
C ARG A 301 -12.51 12.01 -3.91
N SER A 302 -11.77 13.07 -3.60
CA SER A 302 -11.15 13.27 -2.29
C SER A 302 -12.18 13.44 -1.17
N ALA A 303 -13.30 14.15 -1.44
CA ALA A 303 -14.40 14.29 -0.48
C ALA A 303 -15.05 12.94 -0.14
N ALA A 304 -15.27 12.07 -1.14
CA ALA A 304 -15.82 10.73 -0.91
C ALA A 304 -14.92 9.91 0.04
N ILE A 305 -13.60 9.94 -0.17
CA ILE A 305 -12.63 9.23 0.69
C ILE A 305 -12.60 9.85 2.09
N ALA A 306 -12.52 11.19 2.18
CA ALA A 306 -12.43 11.90 3.45
C ALA A 306 -13.69 11.69 4.32
N LEU A 307 -14.88 11.70 3.73
CA LEU A 307 -16.13 11.40 4.44
C LEU A 307 -16.11 10.01 5.06
N GLY A 308 -15.60 8.99 4.35
CA GLY A 308 -15.43 7.64 4.88
C GLY A 308 -14.46 7.54 6.06
N LYS A 309 -13.56 8.51 6.22
CA LYS A 309 -12.61 8.55 7.35
C LYS A 309 -13.16 9.32 8.56
N MET A 310 -14.07 10.25 8.34
CA MET A 310 -14.58 11.18 9.35
C MET A 310 -15.96 10.80 9.88
N ALA A 311 -16.81 10.27 9.01
CA ALA A 311 -18.19 9.94 9.34
C ALA A 311 -18.30 8.62 10.10
N THR A 312 -19.45 8.43 10.71
CA THR A 312 -19.93 7.20 11.33
C THR A 312 -21.31 6.87 10.78
N ALA A 313 -21.83 5.70 11.05
CA ALA A 313 -23.21 5.34 10.67
C ALA A 313 -24.29 6.28 11.24
N ALA A 314 -23.99 6.97 12.34
CA ALA A 314 -24.91 7.94 12.96
C ALA A 314 -25.03 9.27 12.18
N ASP A 315 -24.11 9.55 11.27
CA ASP A 315 -24.11 10.78 10.46
C ASP A 315 -25.02 10.61 9.23
N ALA A 316 -26.34 10.47 9.47
CA ALA A 316 -27.34 10.08 8.46
C ALA A 316 -27.27 10.90 7.16
N ALA A 317 -27.13 12.22 7.25
CA ALA A 317 -27.02 13.10 6.08
C ALA A 317 -25.78 12.76 5.23
N THR A 318 -24.65 12.48 5.86
CA THR A 318 -23.41 12.07 5.17
C THR A 318 -23.56 10.69 4.54
N VAL A 319 -24.19 9.75 5.26
CA VAL A 319 -24.50 8.42 4.73
C VAL A 319 -25.38 8.51 3.48
N ASP A 320 -26.41 9.37 3.50
CA ASP A 320 -27.30 9.55 2.35
C ASP A 320 -26.58 10.16 1.15
N VAL A 321 -25.71 11.14 1.36
CA VAL A 321 -24.87 11.72 0.29
C VAL A 321 -23.92 10.68 -0.29
N LEU A 322 -23.24 9.88 0.54
CA LEU A 322 -22.38 8.78 0.07
C LEU A 322 -23.18 7.73 -0.71
N CYS A 323 -24.38 7.36 -0.24
CA CYS A 323 -25.25 6.43 -0.96
C CYS A 323 -25.70 6.97 -2.32
N ALA A 324 -26.06 8.26 -2.38
CA ALA A 324 -26.44 8.93 -3.63
C ALA A 324 -25.26 8.98 -4.60
N ALA A 325 -24.07 9.33 -4.10
CA ALA A 325 -22.84 9.36 -4.88
C ALA A 325 -22.45 7.97 -5.40
N ALA A 326 -22.50 6.93 -4.56
CA ALA A 326 -22.19 5.56 -4.97
C ALA A 326 -23.09 5.02 -6.09
N ARG A 327 -24.36 5.48 -6.13
CA ARG A 327 -25.32 5.07 -7.17
C ARG A 327 -25.24 5.92 -8.43
N ASN A 328 -25.16 7.23 -8.29
CA ASN A 328 -25.59 8.16 -9.33
C ASN A 328 -24.53 9.17 -9.76
N ASP A 329 -23.36 9.22 -9.11
CA ASP A 329 -22.35 10.18 -9.51
C ASP A 329 -21.90 9.91 -10.96
N PRO A 330 -21.77 10.94 -11.82
CA PRO A 330 -21.32 10.76 -13.20
C PRO A 330 -19.89 10.21 -13.29
N ASP A 331 -19.04 10.52 -12.30
CA ASP A 331 -17.68 10.01 -12.27
C ASP A 331 -17.61 8.63 -11.60
N GLU A 332 -17.01 7.68 -12.30
CA GLU A 332 -16.92 6.30 -11.86
C GLU A 332 -16.09 6.15 -10.59
N ASN A 333 -14.94 6.83 -10.47
CA ASN A 333 -14.12 6.75 -9.26
C ASN A 333 -14.82 7.36 -8.05
N VAL A 334 -15.64 8.42 -8.22
CA VAL A 334 -16.46 8.95 -7.13
C VAL A 334 -17.43 7.89 -6.63
N ARG A 335 -18.14 7.19 -7.55
CA ARG A 335 -19.03 6.08 -7.16
C ARG A 335 -18.30 5.00 -6.38
N GLN A 336 -17.13 4.61 -6.85
CA GLN A 336 -16.29 3.57 -6.27
C GLN A 336 -15.78 3.95 -4.87
N PHE A 337 -15.20 5.14 -4.72
CA PHE A 337 -14.73 5.64 -3.43
C PHE A 337 -15.87 5.82 -2.42
N ALA A 338 -17.04 6.30 -2.87
CA ALA A 338 -18.20 6.40 -2.00
C ALA A 338 -18.69 5.02 -1.50
N ALA A 339 -18.70 4.01 -2.38
CA ALA A 339 -19.07 2.63 -2.00
C ALA A 339 -18.11 2.05 -0.94
N VAL A 340 -16.80 2.18 -1.15
CA VAL A 340 -15.78 1.72 -0.18
C VAL A 340 -15.89 2.48 1.13
N SER A 341 -16.11 3.80 1.09
CA SER A 341 -16.29 4.63 2.27
C SER A 341 -17.50 4.21 3.10
N LEU A 342 -18.61 3.85 2.45
CA LEU A 342 -19.78 3.25 3.11
C LEU A 342 -19.42 1.94 3.81
N GLY A 343 -18.61 1.09 3.17
CA GLY A 343 -18.12 -0.15 3.80
C GLY A 343 -17.35 0.10 5.09
N GLY A 344 -16.49 1.14 5.11
CA GLY A 344 -15.68 1.51 6.28
C GLY A 344 -16.46 2.06 7.48
N ILE A 345 -17.68 2.57 7.27
CA ILE A 345 -18.56 3.15 8.31
C ILE A 345 -19.83 2.34 8.54
N ALA A 346 -19.94 1.14 7.95
CA ALA A 346 -21.19 0.40 7.85
C ALA A 346 -21.72 -0.10 9.20
N ASP A 347 -23.01 0.17 9.43
CA ASP A 347 -23.88 -0.54 10.37
C ASP A 347 -24.81 -1.51 9.62
N ALA A 348 -25.72 -2.15 10.31
CA ALA A 348 -26.70 -3.09 9.72
C ALA A 348 -27.57 -2.44 8.62
N THR A 349 -27.86 -1.15 8.74
CA THR A 349 -28.68 -0.41 7.76
C THR A 349 -27.87 -0.14 6.48
N ILE A 350 -26.63 0.30 6.64
CA ILE A 350 -25.73 0.59 5.51
C ILE A 350 -25.38 -0.70 4.77
N LYS A 351 -25.16 -1.81 5.49
CA LYS A 351 -24.94 -3.14 4.89
C LYS A 351 -26.07 -3.53 3.94
N LYS A 352 -27.33 -3.44 4.38
CA LYS A 352 -28.50 -3.70 3.53
C LYS A 352 -28.57 -2.80 2.30
N ARG A 353 -28.18 -1.52 2.46
CA ARG A 353 -28.11 -0.60 1.31
C ARG A 353 -27.03 -1.02 0.30
N LEU A 354 -25.86 -1.47 0.77
CA LEU A 354 -24.76 -1.99 -0.07
C LEU A 354 -25.16 -3.29 -0.78
N GLU A 355 -25.84 -4.22 -0.09
CA GLU A 355 -26.38 -5.46 -0.69
C GLU A 355 -27.38 -5.15 -1.82
N ALA A 356 -28.31 -4.22 -1.60
CA ALA A 356 -29.24 -3.77 -2.62
C ALA A 356 -28.52 -3.16 -3.83
N MET A 357 -27.51 -2.31 -3.57
CA MET A 357 -26.68 -1.72 -4.64
C MET A 357 -25.93 -2.80 -5.45
N LEU A 358 -25.41 -3.86 -4.80
CA LEU A 358 -24.72 -4.95 -5.49
C LEU A 358 -25.66 -5.66 -6.49
N GLY A 359 -26.93 -5.87 -6.09
CA GLY A 359 -27.93 -6.49 -6.95
C GLY A 359 -28.36 -5.62 -8.14
N GLU A 360 -28.37 -4.31 -7.98
CA GLU A 360 -28.86 -3.34 -8.96
C GLU A 360 -27.75 -2.80 -9.90
N SER A 361 -26.48 -2.88 -9.48
CA SER A 361 -25.38 -2.22 -10.17
C SER A 361 -24.99 -2.88 -11.50
N PRO A 362 -24.60 -2.08 -12.52
CA PRO A 362 -23.93 -2.59 -13.70
C PRO A 362 -22.59 -3.25 -13.32
N THR A 363 -22.08 -4.12 -14.19
CA THR A 363 -20.87 -4.93 -13.95
C THR A 363 -19.68 -4.13 -13.43
N ALA A 364 -19.42 -2.95 -13.96
CA ALA A 364 -18.29 -2.09 -13.55
C ALA A 364 -18.31 -1.64 -12.07
N GLY A 365 -19.47 -1.49 -11.46
CA GLY A 365 -19.62 -1.08 -10.05
C GLY A 365 -19.54 -2.24 -9.05
N ARG A 366 -19.83 -3.45 -9.48
CA ARG A 366 -19.94 -4.64 -8.61
C ARG A 366 -18.66 -4.99 -7.85
N PRO A 367 -17.44 -4.89 -8.45
CA PRO A 367 -16.21 -5.16 -7.73
C PRO A 367 -16.06 -4.36 -6.45
N PHE A 368 -16.31 -3.06 -6.50
CA PHE A 368 -16.18 -2.17 -5.35
C PHE A 368 -17.28 -2.38 -4.30
N LEU A 369 -18.49 -2.75 -4.72
CA LEU A 369 -19.57 -3.07 -3.80
C LEU A 369 -19.31 -4.39 -3.05
N ALA A 370 -18.79 -5.41 -3.72
CA ALA A 370 -18.39 -6.65 -3.06
C ALA A 370 -17.25 -6.40 -2.05
N LEU A 371 -16.26 -5.58 -2.41
CA LEU A 371 -15.20 -5.17 -1.50
C LEU A 371 -15.73 -4.32 -0.34
N ALA A 372 -16.68 -3.40 -0.58
CA ALA A 372 -17.32 -2.62 0.47
C ALA A 372 -18.04 -3.49 1.50
N LEU A 373 -18.77 -4.52 1.05
CA LEU A 373 -19.40 -5.51 1.92
C LEU A 373 -18.36 -6.33 2.71
N ALA A 374 -17.24 -6.69 2.08
CA ALA A 374 -16.16 -7.38 2.77
C ALA A 374 -15.50 -6.49 3.84
N ILE A 375 -15.27 -5.20 3.54
CA ILE A 375 -14.76 -4.19 4.48
C ILE A 375 -15.72 -3.99 5.65
N ALA A 376 -17.03 -4.02 5.37
CA ALA A 376 -18.09 -3.96 6.37
C ALA A 376 -18.17 -5.22 7.25
N HIS A 377 -17.38 -6.25 6.97
CA HIS A 377 -17.50 -7.57 7.60
C HIS A 377 -18.93 -8.11 7.55
N ASP A 378 -19.54 -8.03 6.38
CA ASP A 378 -20.92 -8.45 6.16
C ASP A 378 -20.99 -9.90 5.71
N SER A 379 -20.98 -10.83 6.68
CA SER A 379 -21.08 -12.27 6.39
C SER A 379 -22.40 -12.65 5.71
N ASP A 380 -23.47 -11.87 5.92
CA ASP A 380 -24.78 -12.15 5.32
C ASP A 380 -24.78 -11.90 3.81
N ALA A 381 -23.86 -11.09 3.30
CA ALA A 381 -23.65 -10.88 1.86
C ALA A 381 -22.92 -12.04 1.15
N ALA A 382 -22.21 -12.92 1.89
CA ALA A 382 -21.41 -13.97 1.30
C ALA A 382 -22.19 -14.92 0.35
N PRO A 383 -23.40 -15.41 0.67
CA PRO A 383 -24.19 -16.23 -0.25
C PRO A 383 -24.52 -15.52 -1.57
N ALA A 384 -24.82 -14.22 -1.52
CA ALA A 384 -25.11 -13.42 -2.71
C ALA A 384 -23.85 -13.24 -3.58
N ILE A 385 -22.69 -12.99 -2.96
CA ILE A 385 -21.40 -12.86 -3.67
C ILE A 385 -20.99 -14.20 -4.30
N ARG A 386 -21.20 -15.35 -3.60
CA ARG A 386 -20.98 -16.69 -4.17
C ARG A 386 -21.86 -16.94 -5.39
N ALA A 387 -23.15 -16.61 -5.28
CA ALA A 387 -24.08 -16.76 -6.40
C ALA A 387 -23.71 -15.85 -7.59
N ALA A 388 -23.19 -14.67 -7.33
CA ALA A 388 -22.68 -13.75 -8.34
C ALA A 388 -21.40 -14.30 -8.98
N LEU A 389 -20.42 -14.79 -8.22
CA LEU A 389 -19.18 -15.42 -8.71
C LEU A 389 -19.49 -16.59 -9.66
N ALA A 390 -20.48 -17.42 -9.31
CA ALA A 390 -20.84 -18.58 -10.14
C ALA A 390 -21.40 -18.21 -11.51
N LYS A 391 -22.00 -17.02 -11.66
CA LYS A 391 -22.64 -16.54 -12.90
C LYS A 391 -21.80 -15.54 -13.68
N GLU A 392 -20.81 -14.91 -13.04
CA GLU A 392 -20.01 -13.85 -13.64
C GLU A 392 -19.12 -14.40 -14.76
N THR A 393 -18.91 -13.61 -15.79
CA THR A 393 -18.04 -13.93 -16.93
C THR A 393 -16.83 -13.01 -17.02
N ASP A 394 -16.93 -11.80 -16.47
CA ASP A 394 -15.84 -10.85 -16.46
C ASP A 394 -14.75 -11.27 -15.45
N GLU A 395 -13.52 -11.39 -15.94
CA GLU A 395 -12.37 -11.88 -15.17
C GLU A 395 -12.03 -10.98 -13.98
N SER A 396 -12.05 -9.66 -14.18
CA SER A 396 -11.75 -8.67 -13.16
C SER A 396 -12.80 -8.72 -12.03
N THR A 397 -14.07 -8.77 -12.38
CA THR A 397 -15.17 -8.87 -11.42
C THR A 397 -15.13 -10.18 -10.63
N LYS A 398 -14.86 -11.33 -11.30
CA LYS A 398 -14.63 -12.61 -10.60
C LYS A 398 -13.51 -12.54 -9.59
N SER A 399 -12.39 -11.90 -9.98
CA SER A 399 -11.23 -11.74 -9.13
C SER A 399 -11.57 -10.96 -7.85
N SER A 400 -12.35 -9.88 -7.97
CA SER A 400 -12.81 -9.09 -6.83
C SER A 400 -13.72 -9.89 -5.91
N TYR A 401 -14.63 -10.72 -6.47
CA TYR A 401 -15.49 -11.59 -5.68
C TYR A 401 -14.70 -12.64 -4.89
N CYS A 402 -13.68 -13.24 -5.51
CA CYS A 402 -12.78 -14.16 -4.80
C CYS A 402 -12.11 -13.47 -3.61
N ILE A 403 -11.54 -12.28 -3.81
CA ILE A 403 -10.90 -11.50 -2.73
C ILE A 403 -11.92 -11.11 -1.66
N ALA A 404 -13.13 -10.66 -2.04
CA ALA A 404 -14.18 -10.30 -1.08
C ALA A 404 -14.58 -11.49 -0.21
N LEU A 405 -14.78 -12.67 -0.80
CA LEU A 405 -15.11 -13.91 -0.09
C LEU A 405 -13.95 -14.36 0.82
N GLY A 406 -12.70 -14.19 0.36
CA GLY A 406 -11.50 -14.43 1.17
C GLY A 406 -11.46 -13.53 2.41
N LEU A 407 -11.70 -12.22 2.25
CA LEU A 407 -11.75 -11.25 3.36
C LEU A 407 -12.90 -11.50 4.33
N LEU A 408 -14.04 -11.98 3.83
CA LEU A 408 -15.19 -12.37 4.66
C LEU A 408 -14.95 -13.67 5.46
N GLY A 409 -13.92 -14.44 5.11
CA GLY A 409 -13.65 -15.73 5.72
C GLY A 409 -14.68 -16.80 5.33
N ASP A 410 -15.31 -16.66 4.18
CA ASP A 410 -16.39 -17.54 3.72
C ASP A 410 -15.83 -18.87 3.18
N LYS A 411 -15.68 -19.84 4.06
CA LYS A 411 -15.14 -21.17 3.73
C LYS A 411 -16.01 -21.95 2.74
N GLU A 412 -17.32 -21.69 2.67
CA GLU A 412 -18.21 -22.33 1.69
C GLU A 412 -17.91 -21.92 0.24
N ALA A 413 -17.20 -20.80 0.07
CA ALA A 413 -16.75 -20.35 -1.26
C ALA A 413 -15.55 -21.14 -1.80
N ALA A 414 -14.81 -21.88 -0.94
CA ALA A 414 -13.55 -22.51 -1.35
C ALA A 414 -13.67 -23.37 -2.63
N PRO A 415 -14.66 -24.26 -2.82
CA PRO A 415 -14.77 -25.05 -4.05
C PRO A 415 -15.00 -24.19 -5.31
N LEU A 416 -15.71 -23.05 -5.18
CA LEU A 416 -15.91 -22.12 -6.29
C LEU A 416 -14.63 -21.36 -6.62
N ILE A 417 -13.85 -21.03 -5.62
CA ILE A 417 -12.58 -20.32 -5.76
C ILE A 417 -11.51 -21.26 -6.34
N GLU A 418 -11.42 -22.52 -5.88
CA GLU A 418 -10.54 -23.55 -6.44
C GLU A 418 -10.75 -23.72 -7.94
N LYS A 419 -12.01 -23.77 -8.38
CA LYS A 419 -12.36 -23.82 -9.81
C LYS A 419 -11.77 -22.64 -10.59
N GLN A 420 -11.65 -21.43 -10.00
CA GLN A 420 -11.04 -20.29 -10.67
C GLN A 420 -9.51 -20.43 -10.76
N VAL A 421 -8.85 -21.09 -9.81
CA VAL A 421 -7.42 -21.40 -9.89
C VAL A 421 -7.14 -22.42 -11.00
N GLU A 422 -8.06 -23.35 -11.25
CA GLU A 422 -7.91 -24.38 -12.28
C GLU A 422 -8.25 -23.89 -13.68
N ASP A 423 -9.00 -22.78 -13.84
CA ASP A 423 -9.43 -22.20 -15.13
C ASP A 423 -8.22 -21.64 -15.90
N ARG A 424 -7.61 -22.48 -16.75
CA ARG A 424 -6.37 -22.15 -17.47
C ARG A 424 -6.58 -21.01 -18.48
N GLY A 425 -5.57 -20.15 -18.58
CA GLY A 425 -5.54 -19.03 -19.54
C GLY A 425 -5.96 -17.69 -18.94
N ARG A 426 -6.41 -17.66 -17.66
CA ARG A 426 -6.82 -16.45 -16.94
C ARG A 426 -5.90 -16.18 -15.77
N ILE A 427 -4.65 -15.82 -16.05
CA ILE A 427 -3.55 -15.72 -15.10
C ILE A 427 -3.90 -14.82 -13.89
N TRP A 428 -4.55 -13.69 -14.16
CA TRP A 428 -4.92 -12.74 -13.10
C TRP A 428 -5.98 -13.31 -12.17
N LEU A 429 -7.04 -13.88 -12.74
CA LEU A 429 -8.09 -14.54 -11.94
C LEU A 429 -7.53 -15.67 -11.10
N GLN A 430 -6.68 -16.52 -11.69
CA GLN A 430 -6.02 -17.62 -10.99
C GLN A 430 -5.19 -17.10 -9.79
N GLY A 431 -4.45 -16.01 -10.00
CA GLY A 431 -3.62 -15.39 -8.96
C GLY A 431 -4.45 -14.84 -7.79
N TYR A 432 -5.51 -14.10 -8.08
CA TYR A 432 -6.41 -13.57 -7.04
C TYR A 432 -7.22 -14.67 -6.34
N ALA A 433 -7.65 -15.70 -7.07
CA ALA A 433 -8.30 -16.86 -6.47
C ALA A 433 -7.37 -17.63 -5.53
N ALA A 434 -6.10 -17.83 -5.91
CA ALA A 434 -5.11 -18.42 -5.02
C ALA A 434 -4.92 -17.59 -3.75
N LEU A 435 -4.77 -16.26 -3.88
CA LEU A 435 -4.68 -15.36 -2.72
C LEU A 435 -5.93 -15.44 -1.82
N ALA A 436 -7.12 -15.54 -2.40
CA ALA A 436 -8.36 -15.70 -1.65
C ALA A 436 -8.38 -17.00 -0.83
N LEU A 437 -7.89 -18.11 -1.39
CA LEU A 437 -7.71 -19.38 -0.63
C LEU A 437 -6.70 -19.21 0.50
N GLY A 438 -5.63 -18.44 0.26
CA GLY A 438 -4.65 -18.06 1.29
C GLY A 438 -5.30 -17.28 2.43
N LEU A 439 -6.15 -16.28 2.11
CA LEU A 439 -6.90 -15.49 3.09
C LEU A 439 -7.92 -16.32 3.87
N LEU A 440 -8.51 -17.34 3.25
CA LEU A 440 -9.39 -18.30 3.91
C LEU A 440 -8.63 -19.27 4.82
N HIS A 441 -7.30 -19.32 4.75
CA HIS A 441 -6.47 -20.36 5.35
C HIS A 441 -6.99 -21.77 5.01
N HIS A 442 -7.38 -21.97 3.73
CA HIS A 442 -7.95 -23.24 3.26
C HIS A 442 -6.84 -24.24 2.94
N VAL A 443 -6.32 -24.89 3.99
CA VAL A 443 -5.16 -25.79 3.91
C VAL A 443 -5.38 -26.99 3.01
N GLU A 444 -6.63 -27.39 2.80
CA GLU A 444 -7.04 -28.47 1.90
C GLU A 444 -6.64 -28.20 0.45
N SER A 445 -6.52 -26.91 0.06
CA SER A 445 -6.06 -26.52 -1.28
C SER A 445 -4.53 -26.55 -1.45
N CYS A 446 -3.74 -26.75 -0.39
CA CYS A 446 -2.28 -26.66 -0.45
C CYS A 446 -1.65 -27.58 -1.51
N ASP A 447 -2.15 -28.82 -1.64
CA ASP A 447 -1.60 -29.76 -2.63
C ASP A 447 -1.90 -29.31 -4.07
N MET A 448 -3.12 -28.85 -4.33
CA MET A 448 -3.51 -28.31 -5.63
C MET A 448 -2.70 -27.05 -5.98
N LEU A 449 -2.57 -26.10 -5.05
CA LEU A 449 -1.79 -24.88 -5.27
C LEU A 449 -0.30 -25.19 -5.49
N ASN A 450 0.27 -26.14 -4.74
CA ASN A 450 1.66 -26.56 -4.94
C ASN A 450 1.86 -27.25 -6.29
N ALA A 451 0.98 -28.16 -6.68
CA ALA A 451 1.04 -28.81 -7.99
C ALA A 451 0.98 -27.76 -9.12
N ARG A 452 0.15 -26.73 -8.96
CA ARG A 452 0.03 -25.61 -9.89
C ARG A 452 1.30 -24.76 -9.91
N LEU A 453 1.87 -24.44 -8.75
CA LEU A 453 3.13 -23.70 -8.61
C LEU A 453 4.28 -24.40 -9.35
N MET A 454 4.34 -25.71 -9.26
CA MET A 454 5.41 -26.51 -9.90
C MET A 454 5.20 -26.70 -11.41
N SER A 455 3.97 -26.67 -11.89
CA SER A 455 3.65 -26.95 -13.30
C SER A 455 3.49 -25.71 -14.17
N ASP A 456 3.26 -24.53 -13.59
CA ASP A 456 3.07 -23.28 -14.34
C ASP A 456 4.40 -22.62 -14.70
N ASN A 457 4.44 -21.88 -15.80
CA ASN A 457 5.61 -21.14 -16.25
C ASN A 457 5.45 -19.62 -16.12
N ASP A 458 4.25 -19.10 -15.81
CA ASP A 458 4.06 -17.66 -15.62
C ASP A 458 4.58 -17.22 -14.24
N PRO A 459 5.60 -16.35 -14.19
CA PRO A 459 6.22 -15.95 -12.93
C PRO A 459 5.24 -15.23 -11.99
N ARG A 460 4.25 -14.52 -12.54
CA ARG A 460 3.25 -13.75 -11.77
C ARG A 460 2.31 -14.70 -11.04
N LEU A 461 1.79 -15.70 -11.75
CA LEU A 461 0.94 -16.72 -11.14
C LEU A 461 1.70 -17.51 -10.08
N ARG A 462 2.95 -17.92 -10.40
CA ARG A 462 3.82 -18.64 -9.44
C ARG A 462 4.07 -17.82 -8.17
N GLY A 463 4.28 -16.51 -8.30
CA GLY A 463 4.44 -15.61 -7.16
C GLY A 463 3.20 -15.60 -6.24
N ASN A 464 2.00 -15.49 -6.81
CA ASN A 464 0.74 -15.53 -6.05
C ASN A 464 0.50 -16.87 -5.37
N LEU A 465 0.76 -17.96 -6.09
CA LEU A 465 0.63 -19.31 -5.54
C LEU A 465 1.57 -19.50 -4.34
N ALA A 466 2.82 -19.02 -4.45
CA ALA A 466 3.79 -19.11 -3.36
C ALA A 466 3.34 -18.29 -2.14
N VAL A 467 2.76 -17.10 -2.35
CA VAL A 467 2.23 -16.28 -1.27
C VAL A 467 0.99 -16.91 -0.65
N ALA A 468 0.07 -17.43 -1.45
CA ALA A 468 -1.10 -18.14 -0.94
C ALA A 468 -0.70 -19.33 -0.05
N LEU A 469 0.25 -20.15 -0.49
CA LEU A 469 0.82 -21.23 0.31
C LEU A 469 1.49 -20.71 1.59
N GLY A 470 2.20 -19.57 1.48
CA GLY A 470 2.81 -18.92 2.65
C GLY A 470 1.79 -18.45 3.67
N LEU A 471 0.67 -17.84 3.25
CA LEU A 471 -0.44 -17.46 4.11
C LEU A 471 -1.08 -18.67 4.82
N MET A 472 -1.00 -19.85 4.22
CA MET A 472 -1.43 -21.09 4.81
C MET A 472 -0.31 -21.80 5.62
N HIS A 473 0.84 -21.16 5.80
CA HIS A 473 2.03 -21.69 6.45
C HIS A 473 2.57 -22.99 5.84
N ASP A 474 2.35 -23.21 4.54
CA ASP A 474 2.90 -24.39 3.85
C ASP A 474 4.42 -24.21 3.63
N PRO A 475 5.28 -25.11 4.17
CA PRO A 475 6.73 -24.98 4.08
C PRO A 475 7.27 -25.05 2.65
N ARG A 476 6.51 -25.60 1.72
CA ARG A 476 6.90 -25.71 0.29
C ARG A 476 7.05 -24.34 -0.35
N SER A 477 6.29 -23.32 0.10
CA SER A 477 6.42 -21.93 -0.37
C SER A 477 7.82 -21.39 -0.13
N LYS A 478 8.36 -21.52 1.09
CA LYS A 478 9.72 -21.10 1.44
C LYS A 478 10.75 -21.80 0.58
N ASN A 479 10.66 -23.13 0.50
CA ASN A 479 11.62 -23.94 -0.24
C ASN A 479 11.69 -23.54 -1.73
N TRP A 480 10.52 -23.32 -2.33
CA TRP A 480 10.45 -22.86 -3.70
C TRP A 480 11.01 -21.44 -3.89
N LEU A 481 10.67 -20.51 -3.00
CA LEU A 481 11.15 -19.12 -3.05
C LEU A 481 12.68 -19.06 -2.92
N VAL A 482 13.26 -19.79 -1.95
CA VAL A 482 14.71 -19.86 -1.77
C VAL A 482 15.39 -20.49 -2.98
N ALA A 483 14.85 -21.60 -3.51
CA ALA A 483 15.39 -22.24 -4.71
C ALA A 483 15.36 -21.30 -5.92
N THR A 484 14.26 -20.56 -6.12
CA THR A 484 14.11 -19.59 -7.22
C THR A 484 15.09 -18.41 -7.05
N LEU A 485 15.26 -17.89 -5.84
CA LEU A 485 16.20 -16.81 -5.54
C LEU A 485 17.65 -17.20 -5.89
N LYS A 486 18.04 -18.44 -5.63
CA LYS A 486 19.40 -18.97 -5.88
C LYS A 486 19.62 -19.47 -7.31
N ARG A 487 18.58 -19.63 -8.11
CA ARG A 487 18.66 -20.25 -9.44
C ARG A 487 19.31 -19.30 -10.46
N ALA A 488 20.51 -19.66 -10.92
CA ALA A 488 21.34 -18.81 -11.80
C ALA A 488 20.73 -18.58 -13.21
N ASP A 489 19.92 -19.52 -13.72
CA ASP A 489 19.25 -19.43 -15.02
C ASP A 489 17.89 -18.70 -14.95
N ALA A 490 17.41 -18.35 -13.75
CA ALA A 490 16.22 -17.53 -13.59
C ALA A 490 16.49 -16.06 -13.92
N THR A 491 15.49 -15.40 -14.48
CA THR A 491 15.60 -13.98 -14.78
C THR A 491 15.75 -13.14 -13.50
N VAL A 492 16.31 -11.94 -13.63
CA VAL A 492 16.40 -10.95 -12.54
C VAL A 492 15.03 -10.72 -11.88
N TYR A 493 13.96 -10.78 -12.66
CA TYR A 493 12.58 -10.59 -12.19
C TYR A 493 12.05 -11.75 -11.37
N GLU A 494 12.27 -12.98 -11.82
CA GLU A 494 11.89 -14.18 -11.06
C GLU A 494 12.59 -14.21 -9.72
N ARG A 495 13.89 -13.91 -9.72
CA ARG A 495 14.70 -13.89 -8.50
C ARG A 495 14.31 -12.74 -7.58
N GLY A 496 14.06 -11.54 -8.15
CA GLY A 496 13.54 -10.40 -7.41
C GLY A 496 12.17 -10.68 -6.78
N GLY A 497 11.25 -11.30 -7.53
CA GLY A 497 9.94 -11.72 -7.03
C GLY A 497 10.04 -12.75 -5.91
N ALA A 498 10.96 -13.70 -6.03
CA ALA A 498 11.22 -14.69 -4.98
C ALA A 498 11.77 -14.02 -3.71
N ALA A 499 12.71 -13.07 -3.84
CA ALA A 499 13.18 -12.28 -2.70
C ALA A 499 12.04 -11.52 -2.03
N MET A 500 11.21 -10.83 -2.82
CA MET A 500 10.04 -10.10 -2.29
C MET A 500 9.06 -11.03 -1.58
N GLY A 501 8.77 -12.21 -2.13
CA GLY A 501 7.93 -13.22 -1.49
C GLY A 501 8.45 -13.64 -0.12
N LEU A 502 9.76 -13.90 -0.01
CA LEU A 502 10.43 -14.22 1.27
C LEU A 502 10.28 -13.07 2.29
N GLY A 503 10.42 -11.82 1.82
CA GLY A 503 10.27 -10.63 2.64
C GLY A 503 8.84 -10.43 3.14
N VAL A 504 7.86 -10.51 2.24
CA VAL A 504 6.43 -10.32 2.53
C VAL A 504 5.92 -11.39 3.50
N LEU A 505 6.34 -12.65 3.32
CA LEU A 505 6.03 -13.76 4.20
C LEU A 505 6.87 -13.76 5.49
N ARG A 506 7.77 -12.78 5.66
CA ARG A 506 8.62 -12.61 6.86
C ARG A 506 9.35 -13.89 7.28
N LEU A 507 9.87 -14.63 6.31
CA LEU A 507 10.51 -15.92 6.54
C LEU A 507 11.91 -15.72 7.15
N ASN A 508 11.96 -15.53 8.48
CA ASN A 508 13.20 -15.33 9.23
C ASN A 508 14.25 -16.42 8.96
N GLU A 509 13.78 -17.63 8.70
CA GLU A 509 14.64 -18.79 8.42
C GLU A 509 15.35 -18.70 7.05
N ALA A 510 14.92 -17.78 6.17
CA ALA A 510 15.56 -17.53 4.89
C ALA A 510 16.57 -16.37 4.92
N VAL A 511 16.73 -15.71 6.06
CA VAL A 511 17.65 -14.56 6.21
C VAL A 511 19.08 -14.90 5.79
N PRO A 512 19.68 -16.03 6.19
CA PRO A 512 21.06 -16.37 5.77
C PRO A 512 21.19 -16.43 4.25
N GLU A 513 20.26 -17.09 3.57
CA GLU A 513 20.26 -17.25 2.12
C GLU A 513 20.09 -15.93 1.38
N ILE A 514 19.26 -15.03 1.91
CA ILE A 514 19.03 -13.70 1.34
C ILE A 514 20.29 -12.83 1.52
N VAL A 515 20.94 -12.90 2.68
CA VAL A 515 22.21 -12.20 2.96
C VAL A 515 23.32 -12.68 2.04
N ASP A 516 23.42 -14.00 1.79
CA ASP A 516 24.41 -14.58 0.87
C ASP A 516 24.23 -14.00 -0.55
N VAL A 517 22.98 -13.92 -1.04
CA VAL A 517 22.67 -13.33 -2.36
C VAL A 517 23.05 -11.86 -2.41
N TYR A 518 22.74 -11.07 -1.36
CA TYR A 518 23.14 -9.67 -1.29
C TYR A 518 24.67 -9.51 -1.33
N ARG A 519 25.43 -10.34 -0.60
CA ARG A 519 26.90 -10.25 -0.49
C ARG A 519 27.65 -10.78 -1.69
N ASP A 520 27.02 -11.59 -2.54
CA ASP A 520 27.66 -12.07 -3.76
C ASP A 520 27.83 -10.93 -4.78
N LYS A 521 29.04 -10.37 -4.85
CA LYS A 521 29.37 -9.27 -5.77
C LYS A 521 29.35 -9.66 -7.25
N LYS A 522 29.24 -10.95 -7.58
CA LYS A 522 29.05 -11.43 -8.96
C LYS A 522 27.58 -11.41 -9.37
N GLU A 523 26.70 -11.26 -8.39
CA GLU A 523 25.27 -11.23 -8.61
C GLU A 523 24.84 -9.90 -9.23
N HIS A 524 23.80 -9.94 -10.05
CA HIS A 524 23.22 -8.75 -10.66
C HIS A 524 22.76 -7.74 -9.58
N GLU A 525 23.15 -6.47 -9.72
CA GLU A 525 22.88 -5.41 -8.74
C GLU A 525 21.41 -5.31 -8.32
N MET A 526 20.48 -5.52 -9.28
CA MET A 526 19.04 -5.52 -9.00
C MET A 526 18.61 -6.68 -8.09
N VAL A 527 19.16 -7.88 -8.29
CA VAL A 527 18.86 -9.03 -7.43
C VAL A 527 19.39 -8.79 -6.02
N ARG A 528 20.57 -8.19 -5.90
CA ARG A 528 21.15 -7.77 -4.63
C ARG A 528 20.31 -6.71 -3.93
N ALA A 529 19.79 -5.73 -4.68
CA ALA A 529 18.88 -4.71 -4.16
C ALA A 529 17.56 -5.34 -3.67
N PHE A 530 16.95 -6.25 -4.44
CA PHE A 530 15.76 -6.99 -4.01
C PHE A 530 16.01 -7.82 -2.75
N ALA A 531 17.18 -8.41 -2.62
CA ALA A 531 17.57 -9.13 -1.39
C ALA A 531 17.59 -8.17 -0.18
N VAL A 532 18.15 -6.97 -0.31
CA VAL A 532 18.16 -5.97 0.77
C VAL A 532 16.75 -5.48 1.09
N VAL A 533 15.89 -5.24 0.07
CA VAL A 533 14.47 -4.89 0.29
C VAL A 533 13.76 -6.00 1.08
N SER A 534 13.96 -7.26 0.70
CA SER A 534 13.40 -8.43 1.38
C SER A 534 13.80 -8.48 2.86
N LEU A 535 15.09 -8.30 3.16
CA LEU A 535 15.57 -8.22 4.54
C LEU A 535 14.93 -7.06 5.30
N GLY A 536 14.72 -5.91 4.65
CA GLY A 536 14.03 -4.76 5.23
C GLY A 536 12.55 -5.03 5.55
N LEU A 537 11.86 -5.85 4.74
CA LEU A 537 10.50 -6.31 5.03
C LEU A 537 10.46 -7.27 6.24
N ILE A 538 11.40 -8.20 6.30
CA ILE A 538 11.53 -9.11 7.44
C ILE A 538 11.81 -8.32 8.73
N ALA A 539 12.65 -7.30 8.65
CA ALA A 539 13.03 -6.48 9.80
C ALA A 539 11.97 -5.47 10.25
N ASP A 540 10.92 -5.17 9.44
CA ASP A 540 9.92 -4.15 9.75
C ASP A 540 9.03 -4.56 10.93
N PRO A 541 9.08 -3.86 12.10
CA PRO A 541 8.26 -4.22 13.25
C PRO A 541 6.80 -3.76 13.12
N SER A 542 6.48 -2.94 12.12
CA SER A 542 5.16 -2.31 11.99
C SER A 542 4.09 -3.34 11.61
N PRO A 543 2.90 -3.36 12.23
CA PRO A 543 1.81 -4.25 11.82
C PRO A 543 1.31 -3.96 10.40
N VAL A 544 1.31 -2.69 10.03
CA VAL A 544 1.09 -2.20 8.66
C VAL A 544 2.32 -1.37 8.28
N PRO A 545 2.95 -1.60 7.13
CA PRO A 545 4.12 -0.83 6.73
C PRO A 545 3.86 0.68 6.77
N LYS A 546 4.72 1.46 7.44
CA LYS A 546 4.52 2.90 7.61
C LYS A 546 4.35 3.65 6.28
N LEU A 547 5.01 3.18 5.24
CA LEU A 547 4.95 3.80 3.92
C LEU A 547 3.61 3.58 3.22
N SER A 548 2.88 2.51 3.55
CA SER A 548 1.51 2.31 3.06
C SER A 548 0.57 3.47 3.43
N ARG A 549 0.92 4.27 4.45
CA ARG A 549 0.18 5.48 4.84
C ARG A 549 0.10 6.53 3.72
N PHE A 550 1.00 6.50 2.74
CA PHE A 550 0.92 7.37 1.57
C PHE A 550 -0.09 6.88 0.54
N ALA A 551 -0.31 5.57 0.45
CA ALA A 551 -1.19 4.94 -0.52
C ALA A 551 -2.59 4.68 0.02
N ILE A 552 -2.70 4.18 1.26
CA ILE A 552 -3.98 3.85 1.90
C ILE A 552 -4.85 5.12 2.01
N ASP A 553 -6.11 4.98 1.59
CA ASP A 553 -7.10 6.06 1.62
C ASP A 553 -6.60 7.34 0.93
N ASN A 554 -5.86 7.17 -0.15
CA ASN A 554 -5.42 8.27 -0.99
C ASN A 554 -6.24 8.30 -2.30
N ASN A 555 -6.41 9.49 -2.83
CA ASN A 555 -6.93 9.66 -4.18
C ASN A 555 -5.79 9.44 -5.19
N TYR A 556 -5.60 8.20 -5.60
CA TYR A 556 -4.53 7.81 -6.53
C TYR A 556 -4.71 8.37 -7.96
N THR A 557 -5.77 9.13 -8.20
CA THR A 557 -5.97 9.88 -9.45
C THR A 557 -5.32 11.27 -9.41
N LEU A 558 -4.91 11.72 -8.21
CA LEU A 558 -4.14 12.95 -8.04
C LEU A 558 -2.64 12.65 -8.16
N ALA A 559 -1.91 13.57 -8.75
CA ALA A 559 -0.47 13.42 -8.94
C ALA A 559 0.29 14.64 -8.44
N ILE A 560 1.28 14.39 -7.60
CA ILE A 560 2.40 15.29 -7.33
C ILE A 560 3.69 14.49 -7.41
N ASP A 561 4.69 15.01 -8.12
CA ASP A 561 5.91 14.25 -8.41
C ASP A 561 6.59 13.69 -7.16
N PRO A 562 6.79 14.43 -6.03
CA PRO A 562 7.41 13.86 -4.85
C PRO A 562 6.64 12.69 -4.25
N LEU A 563 5.30 12.73 -4.23
CA LEU A 563 4.49 11.63 -3.72
C LEU A 563 4.58 10.40 -4.64
N ASN A 564 4.51 10.61 -5.95
CA ASN A 564 4.69 9.53 -6.92
C ASN A 564 6.06 8.87 -6.76
N GLU A 565 7.10 9.66 -6.51
CA GLU A 565 8.45 9.14 -6.28
C GLU A 565 8.57 8.38 -4.96
N VAL A 566 7.95 8.84 -3.87
CA VAL A 566 7.87 8.06 -2.62
C VAL A 566 7.22 6.71 -2.88
N LEU A 567 6.12 6.69 -3.64
CA LEU A 567 5.44 5.45 -4.02
C LEU A 567 6.28 4.57 -4.96
N THR A 568 7.34 5.09 -5.58
CA THR A 568 8.24 4.36 -6.49
C THR A 568 9.59 3.97 -5.89
N ILE A 569 10.05 4.62 -4.83
CA ILE A 569 11.26 4.24 -4.07
C ILE A 569 11.02 2.91 -3.32
N LEU A 570 9.83 2.49 -3.24
CA LEU A 570 9.31 1.36 -2.50
C LEU A 570 8.94 0.20 -3.38
#